data_6f45594ad0da9255617091d85dd07666
#
_entry.id   6f45594ad0da9255617091d85dd07666
#
_cell.length_a   1.000
_cell.length_b   1.000
_cell.length_c   1.000
_cell.angle_alpha   90.00
_cell.angle_beta   90.00
_cell.angle_gamma   90.00
#
_symmetry.space_group_name_H-M   'P 1'
#
loop_
_entity.id
_entity.type
_entity.pdbx_description
1 polymer ?
#
loop_
_entity_poly.entity_id
_entity_poly.type
_entity_poly.pdbx_seq_one_letter_code
_entity_poly.pdbx_strand_id
1 'polypeptide(L)'
;MKKTLLLILILCATQINSQDTFSIVAVDTITGEIGSAGASCIDESQIEGGALIISDVIPGRGAIHTQSYWNVNNQLNAHNRMVEGLSPQEIIDWLAANDAQGNPSVRQYGIVDFDPEGHARSAGFTGANCMNYKNHITGPNYAIQGNILLGQQILDSIEARFLNTQGSFAEKMMAALQGANVVGADTRCTGNGTSSLSAFIRIARPDDPEDDFYCDLNVPSVPDGMEPIDSL
;
A
#
# COMPACT_ATOMS: atom_id res chain seq x y z
N MET A 1 -49.37 10.67 -33.63
CA MET A 1 -48.00 11.20 -33.40
C MET A 1 -47.46 10.54 -32.14
N LYS A 2 -46.59 9.53 -32.26
CA LYS A 2 -45.94 8.84 -31.13
C LYS A 2 -44.69 9.60 -30.79
N LYS A 3 -44.61 10.17 -29.57
CA LYS A 3 -43.38 10.81 -29.05
C LYS A 3 -42.46 9.70 -28.52
N THR A 4 -41.35 9.44 -29.21
CA THR A 4 -40.30 8.54 -28.75
C THR A 4 -39.45 9.32 -27.74
N LEU A 5 -39.50 8.91 -26.48
CA LEU A 5 -38.67 9.44 -25.40
C LEU A 5 -37.28 8.77 -25.49
N LEU A 6 -36.27 9.54 -25.91
CA LEU A 6 -34.89 9.09 -25.96
C LEU A 6 -34.30 9.19 -24.56
N LEU A 7 -34.10 8.04 -23.90
CA LEU A 7 -33.44 7.95 -22.60
C LEU A 7 -31.93 7.98 -22.83
N ILE A 8 -31.30 9.13 -22.55
CA ILE A 8 -29.84 9.25 -22.58
C ILE A 8 -29.32 8.67 -21.26
N LEU A 9 -28.74 7.48 -21.34
CA LEU A 9 -27.95 6.90 -20.24
C LEU A 9 -26.62 7.68 -20.17
N ILE A 10 -26.50 8.55 -19.18
CA ILE A 10 -25.19 9.15 -18.83
C ILE A 10 -24.40 8.06 -18.11
N LEU A 11 -23.50 7.38 -18.81
CA LEU A 11 -22.45 6.59 -18.18
C LEU A 11 -21.53 7.60 -17.47
N CYS A 12 -21.66 7.70 -16.16
CA CYS A 12 -20.61 8.26 -15.32
C CYS A 12 -19.42 7.28 -15.40
N ALA A 13 -18.48 7.53 -16.30
CA ALA A 13 -17.18 6.93 -16.24
C ALA A 13 -16.47 7.52 -15.03
N THR A 14 -16.50 6.81 -13.90
CA THR A 14 -15.58 7.09 -12.80
C THR A 14 -14.17 6.93 -13.36
N GLN A 15 -13.43 8.02 -13.47
CA GLN A 15 -12.01 7.96 -13.80
C GLN A 15 -11.34 7.26 -12.62
N ILE A 16 -10.98 6.00 -12.83
CA ILE A 16 -10.15 5.25 -11.89
C ILE A 16 -8.74 5.81 -12.07
N ASN A 17 -8.39 6.77 -11.22
CA ASN A 17 -7.03 7.27 -11.18
C ASN A 17 -6.11 6.13 -10.70
N SER A 18 -5.02 5.89 -11.41
CA SER A 18 -3.96 5.01 -10.94
C SER A 18 -3.44 5.56 -9.62
N GLN A 19 -3.47 4.77 -8.57
CA GLN A 19 -2.86 5.11 -7.28
C GLN A 19 -1.40 4.68 -7.30
N ASP A 20 -0.55 5.65 -7.56
CA ASP A 20 0.87 5.47 -7.68
C ASP A 20 1.48 5.75 -6.31
N THR A 21 2.29 4.82 -5.80
CA THR A 21 2.59 4.74 -4.38
C THR A 21 3.89 3.99 -4.18
N PHE A 22 4.62 4.31 -3.16
CA PHE A 22 5.64 3.43 -2.58
C PHE A 22 5.22 3.05 -1.16
N SER A 23 5.42 1.80 -0.81
CA SER A 23 4.92 1.29 0.46
C SER A 23 5.66 0.05 0.94
N ILE A 24 5.55 -0.24 2.23
CA ILE A 24 6.06 -1.44 2.89
C ILE A 24 5.01 -2.01 3.83
N VAL A 25 4.84 -3.32 3.79
CA VAL A 25 4.20 -4.10 4.85
C VAL A 25 5.25 -5.02 5.47
N ALA A 26 5.23 -5.18 6.78
CA ALA A 26 6.18 -6.03 7.49
C ALA A 26 5.57 -6.60 8.78
N VAL A 27 6.15 -7.69 9.28
CA VAL A 27 5.85 -8.23 10.61
C VAL A 27 7.12 -8.39 11.44
N ASP A 28 7.02 -8.16 12.74
CA ASP A 28 8.11 -8.42 13.69
C ASP A 28 7.92 -9.79 14.34
N THR A 29 8.80 -10.73 14.02
CA THR A 29 8.73 -12.10 14.53
C THR A 29 9.09 -12.24 16.02
N ILE A 30 9.55 -11.16 16.66
CA ILE A 30 9.88 -11.15 18.11
C ILE A 30 8.69 -10.64 18.91
N THR A 31 8.08 -9.54 18.49
CA THR A 31 6.98 -8.89 19.23
C THR A 31 5.61 -9.30 18.74
N GLY A 32 5.50 -9.87 17.53
CA GLY A 32 4.24 -10.14 16.86
C GLY A 32 3.58 -8.90 16.26
N GLU A 33 4.25 -7.74 16.30
CA GLU A 33 3.73 -6.49 15.71
C GLU A 33 3.64 -6.58 14.20
N ILE A 34 2.63 -5.92 13.64
CA ILE A 34 2.33 -5.86 12.22
C ILE A 34 2.40 -4.40 11.79
N GLY A 35 3.20 -4.12 10.76
CA GLY A 35 3.44 -2.77 10.24
C GLY A 35 2.95 -2.59 8.81
N SER A 36 2.45 -1.39 8.55
CA SER A 36 1.99 -0.92 7.25
C SER A 36 2.36 0.55 7.11
N ALA A 37 3.15 0.90 6.11
CA ALA A 37 3.53 2.29 5.86
C ALA A 37 3.61 2.58 4.36
N GLY A 38 3.26 3.80 3.97
CA GLY A 38 3.30 4.19 2.56
C GLY A 38 3.08 5.67 2.34
N ALA A 39 3.36 6.11 1.12
CA ALA A 39 3.14 7.49 0.69
C ALA A 39 2.83 7.56 -0.79
N SER A 40 2.11 8.60 -1.21
CA SER A 40 1.61 8.77 -2.58
C SER A 40 1.54 10.24 -2.98
N CYS A 41 1.65 10.51 -4.27
CA CYS A 41 1.30 11.82 -4.86
C CYS A 41 -0.22 11.96 -5.10
N ILE A 42 -1.04 11.17 -4.43
CA ILE A 42 -2.47 11.34 -4.27
C ILE A 42 -2.72 11.82 -2.85
N ASP A 43 -3.53 12.86 -2.70
CA ASP A 43 -3.91 13.42 -1.41
C ASP A 43 -5.42 13.36 -1.18
N GLU A 44 -5.87 13.86 -0.04
CA GLU A 44 -7.28 13.88 0.37
C GLU A 44 -8.20 14.63 -0.61
N SER A 45 -7.67 15.57 -1.40
CA SER A 45 -8.47 16.27 -2.42
C SER A 45 -8.91 15.36 -3.57
N GLN A 46 -8.21 14.26 -3.76
CA GLN A 46 -8.45 13.27 -4.81
C GLN A 46 -9.13 12.00 -4.25
N ILE A 47 -8.68 11.56 -3.06
CA ILE A 47 -9.20 10.35 -2.40
C ILE A 47 -9.19 10.60 -0.89
N GLU A 48 -10.32 10.40 -0.23
CA GLU A 48 -10.44 10.51 1.22
C GLU A 48 -9.37 9.65 1.93
N GLY A 49 -8.63 10.27 2.85
CA GLY A 49 -7.52 9.65 3.59
C GLY A 49 -6.20 9.53 2.81
N GLY A 50 -6.15 9.96 1.52
CA GLY A 50 -4.92 9.94 0.73
C GLY A 50 -4.35 8.53 0.55
N ALA A 51 -3.03 8.37 0.75
CA ALA A 51 -2.32 7.09 0.57
C ALA A 51 -2.83 5.96 1.49
N LEU A 52 -3.45 6.29 2.62
CA LEU A 52 -3.92 5.31 3.61
C LEU A 52 -4.87 4.26 3.03
N ILE A 53 -5.62 4.59 1.98
CA ILE A 53 -6.62 3.70 1.35
C ILE A 53 -6.04 2.35 0.89
N ILE A 54 -4.73 2.27 0.60
CA ILE A 54 -4.10 1.02 0.16
C ILE A 54 -3.91 0.01 1.28
N SER A 55 -3.97 0.47 2.55
CA SER A 55 -3.58 -0.27 3.75
C SER A 55 -4.74 -1.05 4.34
N ASP A 56 -4.52 -2.32 4.56
CA ASP A 56 -5.37 -3.18 5.37
C ASP A 56 -4.50 -3.94 6.37
N VAL A 57 -4.81 -3.81 7.67
CA VAL A 57 -4.05 -4.42 8.76
C VAL A 57 -5.00 -5.24 9.61
N ILE A 58 -4.66 -6.50 9.81
CA ILE A 58 -5.42 -7.45 10.64
C ILE A 58 -4.55 -7.81 11.85
N PRO A 59 -4.82 -7.23 13.05
CA PRO A 59 -4.04 -7.48 14.25
C PRO A 59 -3.88 -8.98 14.53
N GLY A 60 -2.67 -9.39 14.95
CA GLY A 60 -2.35 -10.79 15.20
C GLY A 60 -2.29 -11.69 13.96
N ARG A 61 -2.55 -11.15 12.76
CA ARG A 61 -2.58 -11.96 11.52
C ARG A 61 -1.62 -11.44 10.45
N GLY A 62 -1.77 -10.21 9.97
CA GLY A 62 -0.93 -9.71 8.88
C GLY A 62 -1.37 -8.36 8.32
N ALA A 63 -0.69 -7.93 7.25
CA ALA A 63 -0.99 -6.70 6.53
C ALA A 63 -0.99 -6.90 5.02
N ILE A 64 -1.84 -6.13 4.35
CA ILE A 64 -2.08 -6.18 2.92
C ILE A 64 -1.98 -4.77 2.37
N HIS A 65 -1.17 -4.57 1.32
CA HIS A 65 -1.26 -3.41 0.47
C HIS A 65 -1.82 -3.78 -0.90
N THR A 66 -2.82 -3.01 -1.33
CA THR A 66 -3.37 -3.08 -2.67
C THR A 66 -3.21 -1.72 -3.33
N GLN A 67 -2.43 -1.61 -4.39
CA GLN A 67 -2.07 -0.34 -5.01
C GLN A 67 -1.96 -0.42 -6.54
N SER A 68 -1.45 0.63 -7.19
CA SER A 68 -1.54 0.91 -8.60
C SER A 68 -3.00 1.24 -8.97
N TYR A 69 -3.70 0.56 -9.80
CA TYR A 69 -5.15 0.77 -9.97
C TYR A 69 -5.91 0.13 -8.81
N TRP A 70 -6.00 0.85 -7.67
CA TRP A 70 -6.68 0.36 -6.47
C TRP A 70 -8.14 -0.01 -6.74
N ASN A 71 -8.62 -1.05 -6.07
CA ASN A 71 -10.00 -1.48 -6.17
C ASN A 71 -10.47 -2.06 -4.82
N VAL A 72 -11.53 -1.48 -4.28
CA VAL A 72 -12.07 -1.85 -2.96
C VAL A 72 -12.47 -3.32 -2.87
N ASN A 73 -12.99 -3.90 -3.96
CA ASN A 73 -13.39 -5.31 -3.94
C ASN A 73 -12.17 -6.25 -3.93
N ASN A 74 -11.09 -5.88 -4.62
CA ASN A 74 -9.84 -6.65 -4.54
C ASN A 74 -9.24 -6.58 -3.13
N GLN A 75 -9.26 -5.41 -2.48
CA GLN A 75 -8.79 -5.27 -1.10
C GLN A 75 -9.65 -6.09 -0.13
N LEU A 76 -10.97 -5.99 -0.22
CA LEU A 76 -11.89 -6.80 0.60
C LEU A 76 -11.73 -8.30 0.35
N ASN A 77 -11.52 -8.71 -0.90
CA ASN A 77 -11.24 -10.10 -1.23
C ASN A 77 -9.92 -10.57 -0.62
N ALA A 78 -8.86 -9.75 -0.66
CA ALA A 78 -7.59 -10.07 -0.02
C ALA A 78 -7.74 -10.24 1.50
N HIS A 79 -8.44 -9.28 2.15
CA HIS A 79 -8.80 -9.37 3.57
C HIS A 79 -9.49 -10.70 3.91
N ASN A 80 -10.58 -11.01 3.22
CA ASN A 80 -11.35 -12.23 3.47
C ASN A 80 -10.50 -13.50 3.30
N ARG A 81 -9.63 -13.55 2.27
CA ARG A 81 -8.73 -14.69 2.06
C ARG A 81 -7.69 -14.82 3.19
N MET A 82 -7.17 -13.70 3.69
CA MET A 82 -6.26 -13.71 4.85
C MET A 82 -6.97 -14.22 6.11
N VAL A 83 -8.19 -13.77 6.37
CA VAL A 83 -9.02 -14.24 7.49
C VAL A 83 -9.34 -15.74 7.36
N GLU A 84 -9.57 -16.23 6.14
CA GLU A 84 -9.78 -17.66 5.85
C GLU A 84 -8.51 -18.51 6.03
N GLY A 85 -7.34 -17.89 6.20
CA GLY A 85 -6.08 -18.58 6.50
C GLY A 85 -5.18 -18.81 5.28
N LEU A 86 -5.52 -18.28 4.10
CA LEU A 86 -4.65 -18.37 2.93
C LEU A 86 -3.32 -17.66 3.20
N SER A 87 -2.24 -18.22 2.64
CA SER A 87 -0.91 -17.59 2.66
C SER A 87 -0.87 -16.36 1.73
N PRO A 88 0.10 -15.44 1.91
CA PRO A 88 0.30 -14.30 1.03
C PRO A 88 0.33 -14.65 -0.45
N GLN A 89 1.04 -15.72 -0.85
CA GLN A 89 1.11 -16.14 -2.24
C GLN A 89 -0.24 -16.68 -2.75
N GLU A 90 -0.96 -17.48 -1.96
CA GLU A 90 -2.28 -18.00 -2.33
C GLU A 90 -3.30 -16.87 -2.48
N ILE A 91 -3.21 -15.81 -1.65
CA ILE A 91 -4.05 -14.60 -1.78
C ILE A 91 -3.76 -13.91 -3.11
N ILE A 92 -2.49 -13.69 -3.46
CA ILE A 92 -2.08 -13.06 -4.74
C ILE A 92 -2.56 -13.89 -5.93
N ASP A 93 -2.37 -15.21 -5.89
CA ASP A 93 -2.80 -16.12 -6.96
C ASP A 93 -4.32 -16.08 -7.14
N TRP A 94 -5.06 -16.05 -6.03
CA TRP A 94 -6.50 -15.90 -6.06
C TRP A 94 -6.95 -14.56 -6.66
N LEU A 95 -6.33 -13.44 -6.25
CA LEU A 95 -6.63 -12.10 -6.76
C LEU A 95 -6.30 -11.98 -8.25
N ALA A 96 -5.21 -12.59 -8.71
CA ALA A 96 -4.84 -12.60 -10.12
C ALA A 96 -5.86 -13.38 -10.98
N ALA A 97 -6.43 -14.45 -10.43
CA ALA A 97 -7.45 -15.26 -11.11
C ALA A 97 -8.86 -14.65 -11.04
N ASN A 98 -9.14 -13.79 -10.02
CA ASN A 98 -10.46 -13.28 -9.69
C ASN A 98 -10.51 -11.75 -9.58
N ASP A 99 -9.65 -11.02 -10.32
CA ASP A 99 -9.64 -9.56 -10.29
C ASP A 99 -11.04 -8.98 -10.54
N ALA A 100 -11.48 -8.09 -9.65
CA ALA A 100 -12.85 -7.56 -9.67
C ALA A 100 -13.23 -6.81 -10.95
N GLN A 101 -12.23 -6.42 -11.77
CA GLN A 101 -12.43 -5.78 -13.08
C GLN A 101 -11.86 -6.61 -14.23
N GLY A 102 -11.39 -7.85 -13.96
CA GLY A 102 -10.82 -8.76 -14.96
C GLY A 102 -9.49 -8.28 -15.55
N ASN A 103 -8.75 -7.42 -14.84
CA ASN A 103 -7.47 -6.88 -15.30
C ASN A 103 -6.39 -6.87 -14.20
N PRO A 104 -5.89 -8.05 -13.81
CA PRO A 104 -4.84 -8.11 -12.79
C PRO A 104 -3.51 -7.49 -13.23
N SER A 105 -3.32 -7.30 -14.54
CA SER A 105 -2.07 -6.76 -15.08
C SER A 105 -1.75 -5.33 -14.66
N VAL A 106 -2.72 -4.58 -14.15
CA VAL A 106 -2.55 -3.21 -13.66
C VAL A 106 -2.48 -3.11 -12.13
N ARG A 107 -2.51 -4.25 -11.41
CA ARG A 107 -2.51 -4.31 -9.96
C ARG A 107 -1.10 -4.48 -9.39
N GLN A 108 -0.91 -3.97 -8.18
CA GLN A 108 0.29 -4.20 -7.40
C GLN A 108 -0.10 -4.54 -5.97
N TYR A 109 0.47 -5.63 -5.44
CA TYR A 109 0.16 -6.15 -4.11
C TYR A 109 1.44 -6.40 -3.33
N GLY A 110 1.41 -6.12 -2.01
CA GLY A 110 2.39 -6.56 -1.03
C GLY A 110 1.64 -7.11 0.17
N ILE A 111 1.96 -8.33 0.58
CA ILE A 111 1.24 -9.05 1.64
C ILE A 111 2.24 -9.72 2.57
N VAL A 112 2.01 -9.58 3.87
CA VAL A 112 2.75 -10.29 4.91
C VAL A 112 1.78 -10.88 5.91
N ASP A 113 2.12 -12.01 6.52
CA ASP A 113 1.33 -12.59 7.59
C ASP A 113 2.17 -13.49 8.50
N PHE A 114 1.54 -13.98 9.55
CA PHE A 114 2.00 -15.12 10.32
C PHE A 114 1.20 -16.37 9.92
N ASP A 115 1.90 -17.50 9.73
CA ASP A 115 1.25 -18.80 9.60
C ASP A 115 0.69 -19.29 10.96
N PRO A 116 -0.07 -20.38 10.99
CA PRO A 116 -0.61 -20.91 12.25
C PRO A 116 0.46 -21.31 13.28
N GLU A 117 1.69 -21.56 12.84
CA GLU A 117 2.85 -21.90 13.68
C GLU A 117 3.61 -20.65 14.15
N GLY A 118 3.21 -19.46 13.70
CA GLY A 118 3.82 -18.16 14.05
C GLY A 118 5.04 -17.78 13.19
N HIS A 119 5.27 -18.45 12.07
CA HIS A 119 6.34 -18.07 11.15
C HIS A 119 5.84 -16.96 10.21
N ALA A 120 6.71 -15.98 10.00
CA ALA A 120 6.42 -14.90 9.04
C ALA A 120 6.44 -15.43 7.60
N ARG A 121 5.49 -14.92 6.78
CA ARG A 121 5.43 -15.17 5.34
C ARG A 121 5.21 -13.85 4.61
N SER A 122 5.71 -13.75 3.39
CA SER A 122 5.52 -12.58 2.55
C SER A 122 5.34 -12.95 1.09
N ALA A 123 4.64 -12.12 0.34
CA ALA A 123 4.58 -12.21 -1.11
C ALA A 123 4.37 -10.83 -1.72
N GLY A 124 4.81 -10.64 -2.97
CA GLY A 124 4.63 -9.43 -3.74
C GLY A 124 4.18 -9.73 -5.16
N PHE A 125 3.43 -8.81 -5.75
CA PHE A 125 2.98 -8.89 -7.12
C PHE A 125 3.04 -7.50 -7.78
N THR A 126 3.61 -7.42 -8.96
CA THR A 126 3.59 -6.22 -9.79
C THR A 126 3.11 -6.59 -11.19
N GLY A 127 1.92 -6.15 -11.53
CA GLY A 127 1.32 -6.40 -12.83
C GLY A 127 2.13 -5.78 -13.98
N ALA A 128 2.18 -6.47 -15.11
CA ALA A 128 3.00 -6.06 -16.27
C ALA A 128 2.64 -4.67 -16.80
N ASN A 129 1.39 -4.25 -16.63
CA ASN A 129 0.85 -2.96 -17.10
C ASN A 129 0.75 -1.89 -15.99
N CYS A 130 1.29 -2.11 -14.80
CA CYS A 130 1.54 -1.02 -13.86
C CYS A 130 2.47 0.02 -14.51
N MET A 131 2.33 1.30 -14.15
CA MET A 131 3.13 2.37 -14.77
C MET A 131 4.58 2.38 -14.25
N ASN A 132 5.53 2.66 -15.12
CA ASN A 132 6.95 2.67 -14.82
C ASN A 132 7.40 3.96 -14.08
N TYR A 133 8.47 3.95 -13.22
CA TYR A 133 9.16 2.74 -12.79
C TYR A 133 8.31 1.95 -11.79
N LYS A 134 8.33 0.64 -11.86
CA LYS A 134 7.54 -0.25 -11.00
C LYS A 134 8.34 -1.49 -10.66
N ASN A 135 8.29 -1.90 -9.41
CA ASN A 135 8.84 -3.18 -8.95
C ASN A 135 8.33 -3.51 -7.55
N HIS A 136 8.68 -4.68 -7.04
CA HIS A 136 8.56 -5.05 -5.64
C HIS A 136 9.81 -5.81 -5.18
N ILE A 137 10.02 -5.81 -3.87
CA ILE A 137 11.05 -6.58 -3.16
C ILE A 137 10.34 -7.33 -2.04
N THR A 138 10.69 -8.59 -1.82
CA THR A 138 10.18 -9.37 -0.69
C THR A 138 11.34 -9.98 0.10
N GLY A 139 11.24 -9.92 1.42
CA GLY A 139 12.10 -10.64 2.34
C GLY A 139 11.30 -11.60 3.20
N PRO A 140 11.89 -12.26 4.17
CA PRO A 140 11.19 -13.29 4.96
C PRO A 140 9.94 -12.78 5.68
N ASN A 141 9.92 -11.49 6.07
CA ASN A 141 8.90 -10.88 6.91
C ASN A 141 8.47 -9.48 6.44
N TYR A 142 8.75 -9.12 5.18
CA TYR A 142 8.32 -7.84 4.58
C TYR A 142 8.05 -7.99 3.10
N ALA A 143 7.22 -7.08 2.59
CA ALA A 143 7.05 -6.80 1.17
C ALA A 143 7.07 -5.29 0.95
N ILE A 144 7.87 -4.84 -0.03
CA ILE A 144 8.04 -3.45 -0.44
C ILE A 144 7.64 -3.35 -1.89
N GLN A 145 6.82 -2.40 -2.25
CA GLN A 145 6.34 -2.23 -3.61
C GLN A 145 6.19 -0.76 -3.98
N GLY A 146 6.28 -0.48 -5.27
CA GLY A 146 6.03 0.85 -5.78
C GLY A 146 5.86 0.89 -7.29
N ASN A 147 5.19 1.93 -7.76
CA ASN A 147 4.97 2.23 -9.17
C ASN A 147 5.02 3.74 -9.41
N ILE A 148 5.28 4.15 -10.65
CA ILE A 148 5.61 5.54 -11.07
C ILE A 148 6.77 6.14 -10.24
N LEU A 149 7.69 5.31 -9.83
CA LEU A 149 8.83 5.72 -9.03
C LEU A 149 9.93 6.38 -9.87
N LEU A 150 10.76 7.17 -9.20
CA LEU A 150 12.00 7.71 -9.75
C LEU A 150 12.94 6.60 -10.26
N GLY A 151 12.90 5.41 -9.62
CA GLY A 151 13.66 4.24 -10.02
C GLY A 151 13.78 3.21 -8.90
N GLN A 152 14.53 2.13 -9.16
CA GLN A 152 14.75 1.02 -8.22
C GLN A 152 15.35 1.51 -6.88
N GLN A 153 16.20 2.54 -6.92
CA GLN A 153 16.85 3.08 -5.74
C GLN A 153 15.89 3.50 -4.62
N ILE A 154 14.62 3.81 -4.94
CA ILE A 154 13.61 4.13 -3.93
C ILE A 154 13.29 2.88 -3.10
N LEU A 155 13.01 1.76 -3.76
CA LEU A 155 12.73 0.48 -3.08
C LEU A 155 13.94 -0.05 -2.33
N ASP A 156 15.15 0.02 -2.95
CA ASP A 156 16.41 -0.40 -2.33
C ASP A 156 16.70 0.42 -1.06
N SER A 157 16.39 1.71 -1.06
CA SER A 157 16.58 2.58 0.11
C SER A 157 15.59 2.27 1.23
N ILE A 158 14.31 1.99 0.90
CA ILE A 158 13.31 1.53 1.87
C ILE A 158 13.82 0.24 2.54
N GLU A 159 14.22 -0.76 1.74
CA GLU A 159 14.73 -2.04 2.24
C GLU A 159 15.96 -1.86 3.12
N ALA A 160 16.96 -1.13 2.62
CA ALA A 160 18.22 -0.92 3.34
C ALA A 160 17.98 -0.25 4.71
N ARG A 161 17.09 0.74 4.80
CA ARG A 161 16.76 1.39 6.07
C ARG A 161 15.95 0.48 6.99
N PHE A 162 14.98 -0.26 6.47
CA PHE A 162 14.24 -1.25 7.26
C PHE A 162 15.16 -2.27 7.92
N LEU A 163 16.10 -2.84 7.15
CA LEU A 163 16.99 -3.91 7.61
C LEU A 163 18.11 -3.41 8.55
N ASN A 164 18.61 -2.20 8.36
CA ASN A 164 19.78 -1.71 9.09
C ASN A 164 19.45 -0.81 10.28
N THR A 165 18.20 -0.37 10.43
CA THR A 165 17.79 0.46 11.57
C THR A 165 17.69 -0.40 12.82
N GLN A 166 18.32 0.08 13.90
CA GLN A 166 18.19 -0.49 15.23
C GLN A 166 17.08 0.22 16.00
N GLY A 167 16.38 -0.48 16.87
CA GLY A 167 15.31 0.09 17.69
C GLY A 167 14.03 -0.72 17.63
N SER A 168 12.92 -0.12 18.01
CA SER A 168 11.57 -0.71 17.97
C SER A 168 11.12 -0.97 16.52
N PHE A 169 10.10 -1.80 16.37
CA PHE A 169 9.53 -2.08 15.06
C PHE A 169 8.97 -0.82 14.40
N ALA A 170 8.32 0.06 15.17
CA ALA A 170 7.83 1.34 14.68
C ALA A 170 8.96 2.24 14.13
N GLU A 171 10.12 2.30 14.83
CA GLU A 171 11.29 3.06 14.34
C GLU A 171 11.85 2.48 13.05
N LYS A 172 11.87 1.16 12.89
CA LYS A 172 12.28 0.50 11.63
C LYS A 172 11.32 0.82 10.49
N MET A 173 10.01 0.77 10.73
CA MET A 173 8.99 1.10 9.73
C MET A 173 9.06 2.58 9.32
N MET A 174 9.24 3.50 10.28
CA MET A 174 9.43 4.91 9.98
C MET A 174 10.74 5.15 9.21
N ALA A 175 11.83 4.51 9.60
CA ALA A 175 13.09 4.62 8.88
C ALA A 175 12.99 4.08 7.45
N ALA A 176 12.24 3.00 7.23
CA ALA A 176 11.95 2.48 5.90
C ALA A 176 11.27 3.54 5.04
N LEU A 177 10.20 4.15 5.55
CA LEU A 177 9.47 5.19 4.81
C LEU A 177 10.36 6.41 4.52
N GLN A 178 11.19 6.85 5.49
CA GLN A 178 12.21 7.87 5.30
C GLN A 178 13.26 7.51 4.22
N GLY A 179 13.42 6.23 3.88
CA GLY A 179 14.26 5.79 2.77
C GLY A 179 13.77 6.29 1.41
N ALA A 180 12.48 6.56 1.29
CA ALA A 180 11.85 7.11 0.09
C ALA A 180 11.60 8.63 0.18
N ASN A 181 12.04 9.30 1.25
CA ASN A 181 11.94 10.76 1.38
C ASN A 181 12.95 11.45 0.47
N VAL A 182 12.67 11.41 -0.82
CA VAL A 182 13.47 11.99 -1.90
C VAL A 182 12.53 12.71 -2.86
N VAL A 183 12.84 13.95 -3.22
CA VAL A 183 12.03 14.74 -4.18
C VAL A 183 11.78 13.92 -5.44
N GLY A 184 10.50 13.72 -5.76
CA GLY A 184 10.06 12.93 -6.91
C GLY A 184 10.21 11.42 -6.73
N ALA A 185 10.28 10.89 -5.51
CA ALA A 185 10.20 9.45 -5.27
C ALA A 185 8.98 8.86 -5.98
N ASP A 186 7.83 9.49 -5.81
CA ASP A 186 6.72 9.44 -6.76
C ASP A 186 6.94 10.57 -7.79
N THR A 187 7.17 10.19 -9.04
CA THR A 187 7.61 11.16 -10.07
C THR A 187 6.59 12.26 -10.38
N ARG A 188 5.33 12.05 -10.04
CA ARG A 188 4.28 13.08 -10.16
C ARG A 188 4.51 14.27 -9.23
N CYS A 189 5.14 14.01 -8.06
CA CYS A 189 5.43 15.02 -7.05
C CYS A 189 6.73 15.80 -7.29
N THR A 190 7.45 15.54 -8.39
CA THR A 190 8.67 16.28 -8.74
C THR A 190 8.42 17.79 -8.81
N GLY A 191 7.29 18.20 -9.38
CA GLY A 191 6.90 19.62 -9.49
C GLY A 191 6.52 20.28 -8.16
N ASN A 192 6.13 19.51 -7.17
CA ASN A 192 5.79 19.96 -5.81
C ASN A 192 7.04 20.11 -4.93
N GLY A 193 8.19 19.57 -5.35
CA GLY A 193 9.43 19.57 -4.58
C GLY A 193 9.42 18.61 -3.40
N THR A 194 8.55 17.58 -3.40
CA THR A 194 8.37 16.60 -2.33
C THR A 194 8.50 15.17 -2.86
N SER A 195 8.57 14.19 -1.94
CA SER A 195 8.54 12.77 -2.29
C SER A 195 7.13 12.32 -2.69
N SER A 196 6.12 12.92 -2.04
CA SER A 196 4.71 12.55 -2.07
C SER A 196 3.85 13.74 -1.61
N LEU A 197 2.51 13.61 -1.56
CA LEU A 197 1.55 14.59 -1.02
C LEU A 197 0.80 14.06 0.20
N SER A 198 0.79 12.75 0.41
CA SER A 198 0.22 12.10 1.57
C SER A 198 1.09 10.94 2.03
N ALA A 199 1.05 10.62 3.33
CA ALA A 199 1.80 9.52 3.93
C ALA A 199 1.07 8.94 5.14
N PHE A 200 1.34 7.67 5.44
CA PHE A 200 0.78 7.02 6.63
C PHE A 200 1.76 6.00 7.21
N ILE A 201 1.59 5.71 8.50
CA ILE A 201 2.23 4.60 9.21
C ILE A 201 1.24 4.00 10.20
N ARG A 202 1.12 2.68 10.20
CA ARG A 202 0.29 1.88 11.09
C ARG A 202 1.11 0.77 11.71
N ILE A 203 1.00 0.61 13.03
CA ILE A 203 1.56 -0.53 13.76
C ILE A 203 0.47 -1.11 14.63
N ALA A 204 0.11 -2.36 14.37
CA ALA A 204 -0.80 -3.11 15.20
C ALA A 204 -0.02 -4.09 16.08
N ARG A 205 -0.42 -4.20 17.35
CA ARG A 205 0.00 -5.26 18.26
C ARG A 205 -0.93 -6.46 18.12
N PRO A 206 -0.51 -7.66 18.53
CA PRO A 206 -1.34 -8.85 18.37
C PRO A 206 -2.74 -8.76 18.98
N ASP A 207 -2.88 -8.03 20.08
CA ASP A 207 -4.13 -7.90 20.85
C ASP A 207 -4.88 -6.58 20.60
N ASP A 208 -4.42 -5.74 19.65
CA ASP A 208 -5.11 -4.49 19.30
C ASP A 208 -6.46 -4.80 18.65
N PRO A 209 -7.48 -3.96 18.90
CA PRO A 209 -8.72 -3.99 18.11
C PRO A 209 -8.45 -3.67 16.62
N GLU A 210 -9.33 -4.12 15.72
CA GLU A 210 -9.19 -3.89 14.27
C GLU A 210 -9.25 -2.41 13.85
N ASP A 211 -9.79 -1.54 14.72
CA ASP A 211 -10.02 -0.12 14.46
C ASP A 211 -9.27 0.81 15.45
N ASP A 212 -8.39 0.26 16.31
CA ASP A 212 -7.64 1.03 17.31
C ASP A 212 -6.23 0.46 17.51
N PHE A 213 -5.32 0.77 16.57
CA PHE A 213 -3.95 0.26 16.57
C PHE A 213 -3.04 1.03 17.53
N TYR A 214 -2.02 0.37 18.04
CA TYR A 214 -0.96 0.98 18.86
C TYR A 214 -0.39 2.26 18.23
N CYS A 215 -0.23 2.30 16.91
CA CYS A 215 0.14 3.50 16.17
C CYS A 215 -0.69 3.55 14.89
N ASP A 216 -1.44 4.63 14.70
CA ASP A 216 -2.19 4.88 13.47
C ASP A 216 -2.07 6.38 13.13
N LEU A 217 -1.04 6.72 12.33
CA LEU A 217 -0.77 8.08 11.91
C LEU A 217 -1.04 8.21 10.42
N ASN A 218 -1.80 9.24 10.07
CA ASN A 218 -2.12 9.57 8.69
C ASN A 218 -1.94 11.07 8.45
N VAL A 219 -1.17 11.41 7.43
CA VAL A 219 -1.03 12.75 6.88
C VAL A 219 -1.72 12.72 5.50
N PRO A 220 -3.04 12.99 5.43
CA PRO A 220 -3.82 12.80 4.22
C PRO A 220 -3.53 13.85 3.14
N SER A 221 -2.98 15.01 3.53
CA SER A 221 -2.51 16.06 2.63
C SER A 221 -1.54 17.00 3.33
N VAL A 222 -0.71 17.69 2.57
CA VAL A 222 0.21 18.72 3.06
C VAL A 222 0.16 19.95 2.16
N PRO A 223 0.49 21.16 2.67
CA PRO A 223 0.74 22.33 1.83
C PRO A 223 1.88 22.11 0.84
N ASP A 224 1.85 22.84 -0.29
CA ASP A 224 2.91 22.79 -1.29
C ASP A 224 4.30 22.98 -0.68
N GLY A 225 5.23 22.11 -1.06
CA GLY A 225 6.61 22.12 -0.59
C GLY A 225 6.84 21.54 0.81
N MET A 226 5.80 21.07 1.49
CA MET A 226 5.93 20.35 2.76
C MET A 226 6.01 18.83 2.51
N GLU A 227 6.95 18.16 3.17
CA GLU A 227 7.15 16.73 3.04
C GLU A 227 6.22 15.96 4.00
N PRO A 228 5.27 15.14 3.51
CA PRO A 228 4.32 14.46 4.37
C PRO A 228 4.98 13.40 5.27
N ILE A 229 6.06 12.76 4.82
CA ILE A 229 6.79 11.76 5.61
C ILE A 229 7.43 12.40 6.85
N ASP A 230 7.88 13.65 6.76
CA ASP A 230 8.44 14.39 7.90
C ASP A 230 7.37 14.86 8.89
N SER A 231 6.11 14.75 8.52
CA SER A 231 4.96 15.16 9.33
C SER A 231 4.35 13.99 10.14
N LEU A 232 4.78 12.75 9.87
CA LEU A 232 4.45 11.54 10.63
C LEU A 232 5.28 11.46 11.92
#